data_be0f2add9371f3576270820533a062fc
#
_entry.id   be0f2add9371f3576270820533a062fc
#
_cell.length_a   1.000
_cell.length_b   1.000
_cell.length_c   1.000
_cell.angle_alpha   90.00
_cell.angle_beta   90.00
_cell.angle_gamma   90.00
#
_symmetry.space_group_name_H-M   'P 1'
#
loop_
_entity.id
_entity.type
_entity.pdbx_description
1 polymer ?
#
loop_
_entity_poly.entity_id
_entity_poly.type
_entity_poly.pdbx_seq_one_letter_code
_entity_poly.pdbx_strand_id
1 'polypeptide(L)'
;MPNHKSAEKRVRQSERRRLINRNNRTKLRTSIKKLRSALEEGDAKAAGSLLPTTVSEIDKAVKKGALHRNAAARHKSRLTIQVTHASAK
;
A
#
# COMPACT_ATOMS: atom_id res chain seq x y z
N MET A 1 26.83 15.33 28.22
CA MET A 1 26.59 13.90 27.96
C MET A 1 26.50 13.63 26.48
N PRO A 2 27.42 12.80 25.94
CA PRO A 2 27.38 12.51 24.52
C PRO A 2 26.10 11.79 24.07
N ASN A 3 25.39 11.17 25.00
CA ASN A 3 24.19 10.38 24.69
C ASN A 3 22.95 11.21 24.34
N HIS A 4 22.89 12.49 24.73
CA HIS A 4 21.73 13.34 24.46
C HIS A 4 21.57 13.68 22.98
N LYS A 5 22.66 14.06 22.32
CA LYS A 5 22.62 14.40 20.89
C LYS A 5 22.27 13.19 20.03
N SER A 6 22.79 12.01 20.37
CA SER A 6 22.47 10.75 19.69
C SER A 6 21.00 10.38 19.88
N ALA A 7 20.49 10.52 21.10
CA ALA A 7 19.09 10.23 21.41
C ALA A 7 18.14 11.16 20.66
N GLU A 8 18.43 12.46 20.63
CA GLU A 8 17.66 13.44 19.88
C GLU A 8 17.65 13.16 18.39
N LYS A 9 18.80 12.77 17.83
CA LYS A 9 18.92 12.40 16.43
C LYS A 9 18.07 11.17 16.12
N ARG A 10 18.09 10.14 16.97
CA ARG A 10 17.28 8.94 16.82
C ARG A 10 15.78 9.25 16.87
N VAL A 11 15.37 10.11 17.79
CA VAL A 11 13.96 10.55 17.90
C VAL A 11 13.53 11.24 16.62
N ARG A 12 14.31 12.18 16.10
CA ARG A 12 14.02 12.88 14.86
C ARG A 12 13.94 11.92 13.68
N GLN A 13 14.85 10.95 13.58
CA GLN A 13 14.84 9.93 12.53
C GLN A 13 13.61 9.03 12.64
N SER A 14 13.26 8.64 13.87
CA SER A 14 12.08 7.80 14.11
C SER A 14 10.79 8.52 13.74
N GLU A 15 10.67 9.80 14.09
CA GLU A 15 9.51 10.61 13.74
C GLU A 15 9.40 10.79 12.23
N ARG A 16 10.53 11.02 11.55
CA ARG A 16 10.56 11.15 10.09
C ARG A 16 10.13 9.85 9.41
N ARG A 17 10.66 8.71 9.86
CA ARG A 17 10.27 7.39 9.34
C ARG A 17 8.79 7.13 9.56
N ARG A 18 8.30 7.45 10.75
CA ARG A 18 6.89 7.28 11.11
C ARG A 18 5.99 8.06 10.16
N LEU A 19 6.35 9.31 9.89
CA LEU A 19 5.60 10.17 8.98
C LEU A 19 5.63 9.63 7.56
N ILE A 20 6.80 9.25 7.06
CA ILE A 20 6.98 8.69 5.72
C ILE A 20 6.16 7.39 5.58
N ASN A 21 6.25 6.50 6.57
CA ASN A 21 5.50 5.23 6.55
C ASN A 21 4.00 5.47 6.60
N ARG A 22 3.55 6.42 7.40
CA ARG A 22 2.15 6.81 7.47
C ARG A 22 1.65 7.31 6.12
N ASN A 23 2.41 8.16 5.45
CA ASN A 23 2.07 8.69 4.12
C ASN A 23 2.02 7.56 3.10
N ASN A 24 2.97 6.63 3.12
CA ASN A 24 3.01 5.49 2.22
C ASN A 24 1.81 4.57 2.44
N ARG A 25 1.43 4.32 3.68
CA ARG A 25 0.25 3.51 4.01
C ARG A 25 -1.05 4.19 3.55
N THR A 26 -1.13 5.51 3.69
CA THR A 26 -2.29 6.28 3.23
C THR A 26 -2.43 6.20 1.72
N LYS A 27 -1.33 6.34 0.97
CA LYS A 27 -1.33 6.19 -0.48
C LYS A 27 -1.77 4.80 -0.90
N LEU A 28 -1.28 3.78 -0.20
CA LEU A 28 -1.64 2.39 -0.46
C LEU A 28 -3.13 2.15 -0.23
N ARG A 29 -3.65 2.61 0.90
CA ARG A 29 -5.08 2.50 1.22
C ARG A 29 -5.94 3.18 0.18
N THR A 30 -5.52 4.37 -0.28
CA THR A 30 -6.23 5.12 -1.31
C THR A 30 -6.28 4.33 -2.62
N SER A 31 -5.16 3.74 -3.03
CA SER A 31 -5.09 2.92 -4.25
C SER A 31 -6.00 1.70 -4.17
N ILE A 32 -5.97 0.99 -3.03
CA ILE A 32 -6.82 -0.17 -2.80
C ILE A 32 -8.31 0.23 -2.79
N LYS A 33 -8.62 1.34 -2.14
CA LYS A 33 -9.98 1.84 -2.06
C LYS A 33 -10.54 2.20 -3.44
N LYS A 34 -9.74 2.82 -4.30
CA LYS A 34 -10.12 3.14 -5.68
C LYS A 34 -10.44 1.89 -6.47
N LEU A 35 -9.60 0.86 -6.35
CA LEU A 35 -9.82 -0.42 -7.01
C LEU A 35 -11.11 -1.08 -6.53
N ARG A 36 -11.33 -1.12 -5.22
CA ARG A 36 -12.54 -1.69 -4.64
C ARG A 36 -13.81 -0.95 -5.06
N SER A 37 -13.73 0.39 -5.13
CA SER A 37 -14.85 1.21 -5.61
C SER A 37 -15.22 0.86 -7.04
N ALA A 38 -14.21 0.69 -7.92
CA ALA A 38 -14.46 0.27 -9.29
C ALA A 38 -15.12 -1.10 -9.34
N LEU A 39 -14.72 -2.03 -8.48
CA LEU A 39 -15.33 -3.37 -8.39
C LEU A 39 -16.78 -3.30 -7.90
N GLU A 40 -17.06 -2.44 -6.90
CA GLU A 40 -18.42 -2.25 -6.36
C GLU A 40 -19.37 -1.63 -7.40
N GLU A 41 -18.84 -0.73 -8.23
CA GLU A 41 -19.61 -0.13 -9.31
C GLU A 41 -19.85 -1.08 -10.49
N GLY A 42 -19.21 -2.25 -10.44
CA GLY A 42 -19.33 -3.23 -11.53
C GLY A 42 -18.50 -2.89 -12.75
N ASP A 43 -17.57 -1.93 -12.63
CA ASP A 43 -16.71 -1.52 -13.73
C ASP A 43 -15.44 -2.39 -13.78
N ALA A 44 -15.56 -3.57 -14.37
CA ALA A 44 -14.46 -4.52 -14.47
C ALA A 44 -13.30 -3.97 -15.30
N LYS A 45 -13.58 -3.15 -16.29
CA LYS A 45 -12.57 -2.54 -17.15
C LYS A 45 -11.71 -1.54 -16.37
N ALA A 46 -12.33 -0.66 -15.59
CA ALA A 46 -11.65 0.28 -14.73
C ALA A 46 -10.83 -0.45 -13.65
N ALA A 47 -11.42 -1.48 -13.04
CA ALA A 47 -10.72 -2.31 -12.04
C ALA A 47 -9.50 -2.99 -12.64
N GLY A 48 -9.63 -3.54 -13.85
CA GLY A 48 -8.50 -4.16 -14.56
C GLY A 48 -7.39 -3.17 -14.88
N SER A 49 -7.73 -1.93 -15.21
CA SER A 49 -6.76 -0.87 -15.47
C SER A 49 -6.04 -0.42 -14.21
N LEU A 50 -6.73 -0.41 -13.07
CA LEU A 50 -6.19 0.01 -11.78
C LEU A 50 -5.33 -1.07 -11.11
N LEU A 51 -5.55 -2.34 -11.43
CA LEU A 51 -4.86 -3.46 -10.77
C LEU A 51 -3.34 -3.38 -10.86
N PRO A 52 -2.71 -3.18 -12.06
CA PRO A 52 -1.25 -3.08 -12.13
C PRO A 52 -0.69 -1.94 -11.28
N THR A 53 -1.34 -0.79 -11.28
CA THR A 53 -0.93 0.37 -10.48
C THR A 53 -1.02 0.05 -8.99
N THR A 54 -2.10 -0.60 -8.56
CA THR A 54 -2.30 -0.98 -7.16
C THR A 54 -1.26 -2.00 -6.72
N VAL A 55 -0.97 -3.01 -7.55
CA VAL A 55 0.07 -4.01 -7.26
C VAL A 55 1.44 -3.33 -7.14
N SER A 56 1.74 -2.38 -8.03
CA SER A 56 2.99 -1.61 -7.97
C SER A 56 3.10 -0.83 -6.66
N GLU A 57 2.02 -0.19 -6.21
CA GLU A 57 2.00 0.54 -4.94
C GLU A 57 2.21 -0.39 -3.74
N ILE A 58 1.63 -1.60 -3.78
CA ILE A 58 1.84 -2.61 -2.74
C ILE A 58 3.31 -3.01 -2.68
N ASP A 59 3.93 -3.29 -3.82
CA ASP A 59 5.33 -3.67 -3.90
C ASP A 59 6.25 -2.55 -3.40
N LYS A 60 5.95 -1.30 -3.74
CA LYS A 60 6.69 -0.14 -3.26
C LYS A 60 6.58 0.01 -1.75
N ALA A 61 5.41 -0.25 -1.18
CA ALA A 61 5.18 -0.19 0.25
C ALA A 61 6.03 -1.23 1.00
N VAL A 62 6.20 -2.42 0.43
CA VAL A 62 7.07 -3.46 0.99
C VAL A 62 8.53 -3.00 0.98
N LYS A 63 9.00 -2.45 -0.14
CA LYS A 63 10.37 -1.93 -0.28
C LYS A 63 10.67 -0.83 0.73
N LYS A 64 9.70 0.03 1.00
CA LYS A 64 9.85 1.15 1.95
C LYS A 64 9.66 0.74 3.40
N GLY A 65 9.32 -0.52 3.66
CA GLY A 65 9.09 -1.02 5.01
C GLY A 65 7.76 -0.61 5.62
N ALA A 66 6.85 -0.05 4.82
CA ALA A 66 5.53 0.36 5.29
C ALA A 66 4.54 -0.81 5.37
N LEU A 67 4.83 -1.91 4.69
CA LEU A 67 3.98 -3.09 4.63
C LEU A 67 4.83 -4.35 4.67
N HIS A 68 4.40 -5.34 5.46
CA HIS A 68 5.08 -6.64 5.52
C HIS A 68 4.79 -7.44 4.25
N ARG A 69 5.79 -8.19 3.76
CA ARG A 69 5.68 -8.99 2.53
C ARG A 69 4.50 -9.97 2.54
N ASN A 70 4.19 -10.55 3.70
CA ASN A 70 3.08 -11.50 3.83
C ASN A 70 1.73 -10.82 3.64
N ALA A 71 1.56 -9.61 4.21
CA ALA A 71 0.36 -8.81 4.01
C ALA A 71 0.25 -8.37 2.55
N ALA A 72 1.36 -8.00 1.92
CA ALA A 72 1.40 -7.63 0.51
C ALA A 72 0.96 -8.78 -0.38
N ALA A 73 1.46 -9.98 -0.14
CA ALA A 73 1.07 -11.17 -0.90
C ALA A 73 -0.43 -11.44 -0.78
N ARG A 74 -0.97 -11.29 0.43
CA ARG A 74 -2.41 -11.46 0.68
C ARG A 74 -3.24 -10.44 -0.08
N HIS A 75 -2.86 -9.17 -0.03
CA HIS A 75 -3.56 -8.10 -0.74
C HIS A 75 -3.53 -8.32 -2.26
N LYS A 76 -2.34 -8.63 -2.81
CA LYS A 76 -2.19 -8.87 -4.23
C LYS A 76 -3.06 -10.04 -4.70
N SER A 77 -3.03 -11.15 -3.97
CA SER A 77 -3.82 -12.34 -4.28
C SER A 77 -5.32 -12.04 -4.26
N ARG A 78 -5.82 -11.43 -3.19
CA ARG A 78 -7.25 -11.13 -3.05
C ARG A 78 -7.74 -10.17 -4.11
N LEU A 79 -6.98 -9.10 -4.38
CA LEU A 79 -7.37 -8.11 -5.39
C LEU A 79 -7.36 -8.70 -6.78
N THR A 80 -6.36 -9.52 -7.12
CA THR A 80 -6.29 -10.21 -8.41
C THR A 80 -7.48 -11.14 -8.61
N ILE A 81 -7.84 -11.91 -7.60
CA ILE A 81 -9.00 -12.80 -7.65
C ILE A 81 -10.30 -12.01 -7.88
N GLN A 82 -10.48 -10.91 -7.11
CA GLN A 82 -11.67 -10.07 -7.24
C GLN A 82 -11.80 -9.47 -8.64
N VAL A 83 -10.71 -8.98 -9.21
CA VAL A 83 -10.69 -8.39 -10.54
C VAL A 83 -10.96 -9.48 -11.60
N THR A 84 -10.36 -10.65 -11.45
CA THR A 84 -10.57 -11.78 -12.35
C THR A 84 -12.03 -12.21 -12.34
N HIS A 85 -12.65 -12.31 -11.17
CA HIS A 85 -14.07 -12.64 -11.06
C HIS A 85 -14.98 -11.58 -11.72
N ALA A 86 -14.67 -10.31 -11.52
CA ALA A 86 -15.43 -9.23 -12.14
C ALA A 86 -15.32 -9.27 -13.67
N SER A 87 -14.13 -9.59 -14.20
CA SER A 87 -13.89 -9.68 -15.64
C SER A 87 -14.54 -10.93 -16.26
N ALA A 88 -14.73 -11.98 -15.48
CA ALA A 88 -15.34 -13.23 -15.96
C ALA A 88 -16.87 -13.14 -16.10
N LYS A 89 -17.47 -12.12 -15.50
CA LYS A 89 -18.91 -11.85 -15.63
C LYS A 89 -19.17 -11.00 -16.86
#